data_45d953373b20be3a59d2e4cfbed1ae93
#
_entry.id   45d953373b20be3a59d2e4cfbed1ae93
#
_cell.length_a   1.000
_cell.length_b   1.000
_cell.length_c   1.000
_cell.angle_alpha   90.00
_cell.angle_beta   90.00
_cell.angle_gamma   90.00
#
_symmetry.space_group_name_H-M   'P 1'
#
loop_
_entity.id
_entity.type
_entity.pdbx_description
1 polymer ?
#
loop_
_entity_poly.entity_id
_entity_poly.type
_entity_poly.pdbx_seq_one_letter_code
_entity_poly.pdbx_strand_id
1 'polypeptide(L)'
;MKITSHLENIKTLLESLPSKPIIKLFSGTFADTDLKNLQLDGQRPYILLACAGGPIPEKAKRVKLEVDAVFGAFVIGKTDPETRGVSRVASDAAVDVASMIEKYRGDSVTNTRVPELQSIEELFSGEKSGANFSAWSVLWTQRIVLG
;
A
#
# COMPACT_ATOMS: atom_id res chain seq x y z
N MET A 1 -3.68 -12.18 15.83
CA MET A 1 -3.94 -10.95 15.08
C MET A 1 -4.80 -11.25 13.87
N LYS A 2 -5.65 -10.36 13.50
CA LYS A 2 -6.41 -10.44 12.24
C LYS A 2 -5.67 -9.67 11.15
N ILE A 3 -5.88 -10.07 9.90
CA ILE A 3 -5.29 -9.36 8.75
C ILE A 3 -5.74 -7.89 8.73
N THR A 4 -7.02 -7.66 8.99
CA THR A 4 -7.58 -6.30 9.05
C THR A 4 -6.90 -5.45 10.13
N SER A 5 -6.62 -6.05 11.28
CA SER A 5 -5.93 -5.34 12.37
C SER A 5 -4.51 -4.91 11.95
N HIS A 6 -3.82 -5.78 11.21
CA HIS A 6 -2.50 -5.42 10.70
C HIS A 6 -2.59 -4.29 9.67
N LEU A 7 -3.57 -4.35 8.77
CA LEU A 7 -3.81 -3.26 7.81
C LEU A 7 -4.12 -1.93 8.50
N GLU A 8 -4.90 -1.97 9.58
CA GLU A 8 -5.19 -0.76 10.37
C GLU A 8 -3.92 -0.21 11.03
N ASN A 9 -3.02 -1.07 11.49
CA ASN A 9 -1.74 -0.63 12.04
C ASN A 9 -0.88 0.04 10.98
N ILE A 10 -0.81 -0.51 9.79
CA ILE A 10 -0.09 0.09 8.66
C ILE A 10 -0.73 1.43 8.27
N LYS A 11 -2.05 1.49 8.23
CA LYS A 11 -2.76 2.74 7.97
C LYS A 11 -2.36 3.83 8.96
N THR A 12 -2.36 3.51 10.25
CA THR A 12 -1.94 4.46 11.29
C THR A 12 -0.50 4.93 11.08
N LEU A 13 0.38 4.00 10.72
CA LEU A 13 1.78 4.33 10.43
C LEU A 13 1.88 5.31 9.25
N LEU A 14 1.16 5.06 8.16
CA LEU A 14 1.21 5.88 6.96
C LEU A 14 0.50 7.23 7.12
N GLU A 15 -0.46 7.33 8.04
CA GLU A 15 -1.12 8.59 8.33
C GLU A 15 -0.17 9.66 8.89
N SER A 16 0.98 9.24 9.40
CA SER A 16 2.01 10.16 9.88
C SER A 16 2.85 10.81 8.78
N LEU A 17 2.67 10.41 7.53
CA LEU A 17 3.41 10.98 6.40
C LEU A 17 3.08 12.47 6.21
N PRO A 18 4.09 13.31 5.87
CA PRO A 18 3.89 14.75 5.69
C PRO A 18 2.87 15.11 4.61
N SER A 19 2.69 14.25 3.62
CA SER A 19 1.72 14.45 2.54
C SER A 19 0.27 14.34 2.98
N LYS A 20 0.02 13.89 4.22
CA LYS A 20 -1.31 13.70 4.79
C LYS A 20 -2.22 12.87 3.87
N PRO A 21 -1.82 11.64 3.53
CA PRO A 21 -2.59 10.83 2.60
C PRO A 21 -3.97 10.47 3.13
N ILE A 22 -4.90 10.28 2.22
CA ILE A 22 -6.22 9.73 2.53
C ILE A 22 -6.09 8.22 2.32
N ILE A 23 -6.22 7.44 3.41
CA ILE A 23 -5.94 6.01 3.38
C ILE A 23 -7.21 5.23 3.63
N LYS A 24 -7.46 4.23 2.77
CA LYS A 24 -8.58 3.31 2.92
C LYS A 24 -8.11 1.88 2.75
N LEU A 25 -8.75 0.97 3.45
CA LEU A 25 -8.54 -0.45 3.25
C LEU A 25 -9.29 -0.88 2.00
N PHE A 26 -8.68 -1.77 1.24
CA PHE A 26 -9.19 -2.23 -0.05
C PHE A 26 -9.10 -3.74 -0.12
N SER A 27 -10.08 -4.37 -0.77
CA SER A 27 -10.06 -5.81 -1.03
C SER A 27 -10.50 -6.07 -2.46
N GLY A 28 -9.99 -7.15 -3.04
CA GLY A 28 -10.30 -7.53 -4.41
C GLY A 28 -9.30 -7.03 -5.43
N THR A 29 -9.66 -7.11 -6.69
CA THR A 29 -8.80 -6.71 -7.79
C THR A 29 -8.88 -5.21 -8.01
N PHE A 30 -7.72 -4.58 -8.13
CA PHE A 30 -7.61 -3.17 -8.42
C PHE A 30 -8.00 -2.91 -9.88
N ALA A 31 -9.04 -2.13 -10.13
CA ALA A 31 -9.57 -1.86 -11.46
C ALA A 31 -9.73 -0.36 -11.71
N ASP A 32 -9.70 0.05 -12.99
CA ASP A 32 -9.89 1.44 -13.42
C ASP A 32 -11.17 2.07 -12.86
N THR A 33 -12.23 1.28 -12.76
CA THR A 33 -13.52 1.76 -12.26
C THR A 33 -13.47 2.22 -10.82
N ASP A 34 -12.59 1.60 -10.02
CA ASP A 34 -12.40 1.98 -8.61
C ASP A 34 -11.73 3.35 -8.52
N LEU A 35 -10.87 3.67 -9.47
CA LEU A 35 -10.15 4.95 -9.53
C LEU A 35 -11.06 6.10 -9.96
N LYS A 36 -11.98 5.85 -10.90
CA LYS A 36 -12.85 6.89 -11.45
C LYS A 36 -13.84 7.43 -10.42
N ASN A 37 -14.12 6.66 -9.39
CA ASN A 37 -15.05 7.05 -8.33
C ASN A 37 -14.38 7.80 -7.18
N LEU A 38 -13.05 7.93 -7.22
CA LEU A 38 -12.31 8.67 -6.20
C LEU A 38 -12.37 10.16 -6.48
N GLN A 39 -12.66 10.95 -5.44
CA GLN A 39 -12.55 12.39 -5.51
C GLN A 39 -11.12 12.77 -5.18
N LEU A 40 -10.31 12.99 -6.22
CA LEU A 40 -8.90 13.28 -6.06
C LEU A 40 -8.65 14.74 -5.69
N ASP A 41 -7.81 14.91 -4.67
CA ASP A 41 -7.28 16.20 -4.25
C ASP A 41 -5.93 16.38 -4.96
N GLY A 42 -5.68 17.54 -5.56
CA GLY A 42 -4.43 17.83 -6.23
C GLY A 42 -3.22 17.94 -5.31
N GLN A 43 -3.43 17.96 -3.97
CA GLN A 43 -2.38 18.12 -2.97
C GLN A 43 -2.14 16.85 -2.15
N ARG A 44 -3.14 15.99 -2.04
CA ARG A 44 -3.10 14.82 -1.16
C ARG A 44 -3.20 13.53 -1.96
N PRO A 45 -2.31 12.56 -1.73
CA PRO A 45 -2.46 11.26 -2.35
C PRO A 45 -3.56 10.45 -1.69
N TYR A 46 -4.18 9.56 -2.48
CA TYR A 46 -5.01 8.48 -1.97
C TYR A 46 -4.16 7.23 -1.87
N ILE A 47 -4.30 6.49 -0.77
CA ILE A 47 -3.62 5.21 -0.60
C ILE A 47 -4.66 4.16 -0.29
N LEU A 48 -4.70 3.12 -1.11
CA LEU A 48 -5.54 1.94 -0.89
C LEU A 48 -4.63 0.82 -0.39
N LEU A 49 -4.86 0.37 0.84
CA LEU A 49 -4.09 -0.72 1.45
C LEU A 49 -4.82 -2.03 1.28
N ALA A 50 -4.10 -3.03 0.81
CA ALA A 50 -4.65 -4.36 0.57
C ALA A 50 -3.70 -5.45 1.02
N CYS A 51 -4.27 -6.62 1.30
CA CYS A 51 -3.51 -7.83 1.57
C CYS A 51 -4.06 -8.94 0.68
N ALA A 52 -3.18 -9.54 -0.10
CA ALA A 52 -3.54 -10.67 -0.96
C ALA A 52 -3.43 -12.03 -0.25
N GLY A 53 -3.00 -12.02 1.01
CA GLY A 53 -2.67 -13.27 1.69
C GLY A 53 -1.32 -13.80 1.24
N GLY A 54 -1.09 -15.08 1.40
CA GLY A 54 0.17 -15.69 1.00
C GLY A 54 0.31 -17.11 1.54
N PRO A 55 1.45 -17.75 1.30
CA PRO A 55 1.67 -19.12 1.73
C PRO A 55 1.84 -19.22 3.25
N ILE A 56 1.45 -20.38 3.75
CA ILE A 56 1.71 -20.74 5.14
C ILE A 56 3.12 -21.33 5.20
N PRO A 57 4.01 -20.77 6.04
CA PRO A 57 5.36 -21.32 6.18
C PRO A 57 5.35 -22.77 6.68
N GLU A 58 6.48 -23.46 6.56
CA GLU A 58 6.60 -24.83 6.96
C GLU A 58 6.11 -25.07 8.39
N LYS A 59 5.33 -26.15 8.57
CA LYS A 59 4.61 -26.42 9.83
C LYS A 59 5.48 -26.91 10.98
N ALA A 60 6.70 -27.34 10.74
CA ALA A 60 7.55 -27.89 11.78
C ALA A 60 7.79 -26.86 12.90
N LYS A 61 7.37 -27.18 14.12
CA LYS A 61 7.59 -26.38 15.33
C LYS A 61 6.68 -25.13 15.49
N ARG A 62 5.62 -25.00 14.70
CA ARG A 62 4.70 -23.86 14.91
C ARG A 62 3.65 -24.15 15.96
N VAL A 63 3.46 -23.18 16.84
CA VAL A 63 2.41 -23.21 17.85
C VAL A 63 1.22 -22.34 17.40
N LYS A 64 1.48 -21.33 16.57
CA LYS A 64 0.47 -20.39 16.08
C LYS A 64 0.42 -20.38 14.55
N LEU A 65 -0.73 -19.99 14.00
CA LEU A 65 -0.89 -19.85 12.57
C LEU A 65 -0.09 -18.63 12.09
N GLU A 66 0.83 -18.87 11.17
CA GLU A 66 1.62 -17.83 10.54
C GLU A 66 1.35 -17.83 9.04
N VAL A 67 1.46 -16.66 8.42
CA VAL A 67 1.33 -16.51 6.98
C VAL A 67 2.37 -15.52 6.47
N ASP A 68 3.00 -15.86 5.35
CA ASP A 68 3.86 -14.93 4.62
C ASP A 68 2.98 -14.16 3.64
N ALA A 69 2.44 -13.04 4.12
CA ALA A 69 1.43 -12.29 3.39
C ALA A 69 2.06 -11.28 2.44
N VAL A 70 1.39 -11.08 1.30
CA VAL A 70 1.72 -10.04 0.35
C VAL A 70 0.81 -8.86 0.62
N PHE A 71 1.41 -7.70 0.85
CA PHE A 71 0.71 -6.45 1.07
C PHE A 71 0.96 -5.49 -0.07
N GLY A 72 -0.01 -4.65 -0.33
CA GLY A 72 0.12 -3.60 -1.34
C GLY A 72 -0.46 -2.28 -0.86
N ALA A 73 0.23 -1.21 -1.23
CA ALA A 73 -0.29 0.13 -1.12
C ALA A 73 -0.42 0.69 -2.54
N PHE A 74 -1.64 0.99 -2.95
CA PHE A 74 -1.90 1.61 -4.26
C PHE A 74 -2.02 3.10 -4.05
N VAL A 75 -1.05 3.84 -4.58
CA VAL A 75 -0.91 5.28 -4.34
C VAL A 75 -1.40 6.02 -5.58
N ILE A 76 -2.44 6.82 -5.39
CA ILE A 76 -3.13 7.49 -6.48
C ILE A 76 -3.03 9.00 -6.28
N GLY A 77 -2.67 9.71 -7.32
CA GLY A 77 -2.60 11.16 -7.29
C GLY A 77 -3.07 11.78 -8.58
N LYS A 78 -3.55 13.00 -8.48
CA LYS A 78 -3.95 13.80 -9.64
C LYS A 78 -2.71 14.15 -10.46
N THR A 79 -2.83 14.10 -11.79
CA THR A 79 -1.73 14.48 -12.67
C THR A 79 -1.44 15.97 -12.59
N ASP A 80 -0.16 16.32 -12.76
CA ASP A 80 0.26 17.73 -12.81
C ASP A 80 -0.23 18.35 -14.11
N PRO A 81 -0.78 19.57 -14.08
CA PRO A 81 -1.31 20.21 -15.29
C PRO A 81 -0.27 20.44 -16.39
N GLU A 82 1.00 20.55 -16.03
CA GLU A 82 2.09 20.90 -16.94
C GLU A 82 2.86 19.70 -17.47
N THR A 83 2.43 18.48 -17.10
CA THR A 83 3.14 17.25 -17.49
C THR A 83 2.21 16.31 -18.22
N ARG A 84 2.79 15.42 -19.03
CA ARG A 84 2.03 14.39 -19.75
C ARG A 84 1.80 13.18 -18.86
N GLY A 85 0.71 13.22 -18.07
CA GLY A 85 0.29 12.10 -17.26
C GLY A 85 1.13 11.82 -16.02
N VAL A 86 2.07 12.70 -15.69
CA VAL A 86 2.88 12.55 -14.48
C VAL A 86 2.14 13.14 -13.28
N SER A 87 2.14 12.42 -12.17
CA SER A 87 1.66 12.92 -10.90
C SER A 87 2.79 12.87 -9.89
N ARG A 88 3.32 14.03 -9.51
CA ARG A 88 4.34 14.12 -8.45
C ARG A 88 3.75 13.70 -7.10
N VAL A 89 2.49 14.04 -6.88
CA VAL A 89 1.78 13.66 -5.64
C VAL A 89 1.81 12.14 -5.48
N ALA A 90 1.49 11.39 -6.54
CA ALA A 90 1.48 9.93 -6.49
C ALA A 90 2.89 9.34 -6.40
N SER A 91 3.81 9.77 -7.26
CA SER A 91 5.16 9.20 -7.30
C SER A 91 5.95 9.48 -6.02
N ASP A 92 5.89 10.71 -5.52
CA ASP A 92 6.59 11.07 -4.29
C ASP A 92 6.00 10.34 -3.08
N ALA A 93 4.67 10.23 -3.02
CA ALA A 93 4.01 9.49 -1.96
C ALA A 93 4.33 7.99 -2.02
N ALA A 94 4.47 7.41 -3.21
CA ALA A 94 4.88 6.01 -3.35
C ALA A 94 6.27 5.78 -2.76
N VAL A 95 7.21 6.68 -3.03
CA VAL A 95 8.55 6.62 -2.45
C VAL A 95 8.50 6.77 -0.92
N ASP A 96 7.69 7.71 -0.43
CA ASP A 96 7.53 7.92 1.01
C ASP A 96 6.93 6.70 1.71
N VAL A 97 5.94 6.07 1.10
CA VAL A 97 5.36 4.81 1.60
C VAL A 97 6.43 3.73 1.65
N ALA A 98 7.17 3.54 0.57
CA ALA A 98 8.23 2.53 0.51
C ALA A 98 9.29 2.77 1.57
N SER A 99 9.71 4.03 1.76
CA SER A 99 10.69 4.40 2.77
C SER A 99 10.18 4.12 4.19
N MET A 100 8.91 4.39 4.45
CA MET A 100 8.29 4.12 5.74
C MET A 100 8.23 2.61 6.02
N ILE A 101 7.83 1.82 5.04
CA ILE A 101 7.79 0.35 5.16
C ILE A 101 9.20 -0.20 5.39
N GLU A 102 10.19 0.30 4.66
CA GLU A 102 11.59 -0.12 4.81
C GLU A 102 12.14 0.14 6.21
N LYS A 103 11.73 1.22 6.84
CA LYS A 103 12.15 1.59 8.20
C LYS A 103 11.38 0.87 9.29
N TYR A 104 10.22 0.34 8.97
CA TYR A 104 9.39 -0.37 9.95
C TYR A 104 10.06 -1.67 10.35
N ARG A 105 10.18 -1.93 11.64
CA ARG A 105 10.88 -3.10 12.19
C ARG A 105 9.95 -4.15 12.76
N GLY A 106 8.68 -4.08 12.38
CA GLY A 106 7.67 -4.98 12.93
C GLY A 106 7.23 -4.54 14.31
N ASP A 107 6.39 -5.35 14.92
CA ASP A 107 5.83 -5.08 16.24
C ASP A 107 5.86 -6.36 17.07
N SER A 108 6.69 -6.38 18.11
CA SER A 108 6.82 -7.54 18.99
C SER A 108 5.54 -7.82 19.79
N VAL A 109 4.74 -6.78 20.07
CA VAL A 109 3.47 -6.93 20.79
C VAL A 109 2.44 -7.65 19.91
N THR A 110 2.41 -7.36 18.62
CA THR A 110 1.50 -7.98 17.65
C THR A 110 2.13 -9.16 16.93
N ASN A 111 3.38 -9.50 17.23
CA ASN A 111 4.12 -10.60 16.61
C ASN A 111 4.28 -10.45 15.08
N THR A 112 4.36 -9.23 14.60
CA THR A 112 4.68 -8.98 13.18
C THR A 112 6.19 -8.96 13.00
N ARG A 113 6.63 -9.51 11.88
CA ARG A 113 8.04 -9.52 11.50
C ARG A 113 8.38 -8.29 10.67
N VAL A 114 9.67 -8.10 10.39
CA VAL A 114 10.13 -7.00 9.54
C VAL A 114 9.62 -7.22 8.12
N PRO A 115 9.01 -6.21 7.51
CA PRO A 115 8.56 -6.32 6.12
C PRO A 115 9.73 -6.33 5.15
N GLU A 116 9.55 -7.02 4.02
CA GLU A 116 10.49 -7.05 2.91
C GLU A 116 9.86 -6.34 1.72
N LEU A 117 10.40 -5.18 1.38
CA LEU A 117 9.94 -4.41 0.24
C LEU A 117 10.25 -5.16 -1.06
N GLN A 118 9.27 -5.32 -1.94
CA GLN A 118 9.40 -6.07 -3.19
C GLN A 118 9.51 -5.16 -4.41
N SER A 119 8.65 -4.16 -4.52
CA SER A 119 8.64 -3.32 -5.71
C SER A 119 7.94 -1.98 -5.47
N ILE A 120 8.30 -1.02 -6.30
CA ILE A 120 7.59 0.24 -6.50
C ILE A 120 7.40 0.35 -8.00
N GLU A 121 6.15 0.35 -8.48
CA GLU A 121 5.85 0.32 -9.91
C GLU A 121 4.70 1.25 -10.27
N GLU A 122 4.81 1.92 -11.42
CA GLU A 122 3.69 2.66 -11.96
C GLU A 122 2.70 1.69 -12.61
N LEU A 123 1.45 1.74 -12.18
CA LEU A 123 0.37 0.90 -12.72
C LEU A 123 -0.37 1.60 -13.86
N PHE A 124 -0.67 2.88 -13.66
CA PHE A 124 -1.38 3.70 -14.63
C PHE A 124 -0.71 5.05 -14.75
N SER A 125 -0.51 5.50 -15.99
CA SER A 125 -0.14 6.86 -16.26
C SER A 125 -1.39 7.60 -16.77
N GLY A 126 -1.53 8.86 -16.40
CA GLY A 126 -2.64 9.68 -16.89
C GLY A 126 -2.66 9.84 -18.39
N GLU A 127 -1.49 9.80 -19.03
CA GLU A 127 -1.36 9.86 -20.48
C GLU A 127 -1.99 8.65 -21.17
N LYS A 128 -1.72 7.43 -20.66
CA LYS A 128 -2.23 6.19 -21.25
C LYS A 128 -3.71 5.98 -21.02
N SER A 129 -4.20 6.36 -19.85
CA SER A 129 -5.60 6.12 -19.48
C SER A 129 -6.54 7.22 -19.98
N GLY A 130 -6.02 8.35 -20.47
CA GLY A 130 -6.83 9.52 -20.79
C GLY A 130 -7.46 10.15 -19.55
N ALA A 131 -7.08 9.71 -18.37
CA ALA A 131 -7.56 10.21 -17.11
C ALA A 131 -6.60 11.25 -16.53
N ASN A 132 -7.06 12.01 -15.56
CA ASN A 132 -6.26 13.04 -14.91
C ASN A 132 -5.63 12.56 -13.59
N PHE A 133 -5.26 11.29 -13.53
CA PHE A 133 -4.61 10.68 -12.37
C PHE A 133 -3.55 9.69 -12.80
N SER A 134 -2.62 9.39 -11.89
CA SER A 134 -1.66 8.30 -12.00
C SER A 134 -1.76 7.42 -10.75
N ALA A 135 -1.43 6.16 -10.90
CA ALA A 135 -1.44 5.22 -9.80
C ALA A 135 -0.13 4.43 -9.77
N TRP A 136 0.41 4.27 -8.57
CA TRP A 136 1.63 3.50 -8.30
C TRP A 136 1.31 2.39 -7.32
N SER A 137 2.05 1.30 -7.38
CA SER A 137 1.96 0.24 -6.39
C SER A 137 3.27 0.16 -5.59
N VAL A 138 3.13 -0.06 -4.30
CA VAL A 138 4.24 -0.42 -3.42
C VAL A 138 3.87 -1.78 -2.84
N LEU A 139 4.68 -2.79 -3.13
CA LEU A 139 4.42 -4.17 -2.69
C LEU A 139 5.49 -4.60 -1.70
N TRP A 140 5.07 -5.30 -0.67
CA TRP A 140 5.98 -5.91 0.30
C TRP A 140 5.41 -7.24 0.81
N THR A 141 6.29 -8.07 1.32
CA THR A 141 5.89 -9.30 2.02
C THR A 141 6.21 -9.15 3.49
N GLN A 142 5.39 -9.75 4.31
CA GLN A 142 5.61 -9.70 5.76
C GLN A 142 4.98 -10.92 6.40
N ARG A 143 5.73 -11.57 7.28
CA ARG A 143 5.20 -12.67 8.07
C ARG A 143 4.39 -12.11 9.22
N ILE A 144 3.16 -12.57 9.32
CA ILE A 144 2.26 -12.20 10.41
C ILE A 144 1.74 -13.44 11.12
N VAL A 145 1.49 -13.31 12.41
CA VAL A 145 0.91 -14.36 13.24
C VAL A 145 -0.58 -14.08 13.40
N LEU A 146 -1.40 -15.01 12.94
CA LEU A 146 -2.85 -14.91 12.96
C LEU A 146 -3.46 -15.68 14.14
N GLY A 147 -4.64 -15.26 14.56
CA GLY A 147 -5.37 -15.96 15.59
C GLY A 147 -5.52 -15.28 16.93
#